data_466a6ee7c1a3283b62b035c47cf20712
#
_entry.id   466a6ee7c1a3283b62b035c47cf20712
#
_cell.length_a   1.000
_cell.length_b   1.000
_cell.length_c   1.000
_cell.angle_alpha   90.00
_cell.angle_beta   90.00
_cell.angle_gamma   90.00
#
_symmetry.space_group_name_H-M   'P 1'
#
loop_
_entity.id
_entity.type
_entity.pdbx_description
1 polymer ?
#
loop_
_entity_poly.entity_id
_entity_poly.type
_entity_poly.pdbx_seq_one_letter_code
_entity_poly.pdbx_strand_id
1 'polypeptide(L)'
;MTNKSVLLLLLVFLFSIKGNAQEVLHLDQAQPAGNGSIQELDWLAGYWIGTGLGGDCEELWLPPMDNSMIGTFRFIMEGELIFSEYMHMIEEDGRLSLKIKHFNRDLTAWEEKEDWTVFKFIKTEGQTAYFSGITFHRAGDELMIRLAMTNEGKKSTEEFRLKRKDL
;
A
#
# COMPACT_ATOMS: atom_id res chain seq x y z
N MET A 1 60.97 -15.35 -31.12
CA MET A 1 59.71 -15.99 -30.71
C MET A 1 59.09 -15.07 -29.71
N THR A 2 58.14 -14.24 -30.15
CA THR A 2 57.51 -13.20 -29.33
C THR A 2 56.13 -13.67 -28.89
N ASN A 3 55.99 -13.88 -27.57
CA ASN A 3 54.70 -14.19 -26.94
C ASN A 3 53.82 -12.92 -26.87
N LYS A 4 52.72 -12.94 -27.60
CA LYS A 4 51.66 -11.92 -27.50
C LYS A 4 50.68 -12.35 -26.41
N SER A 5 50.78 -11.72 -25.26
CA SER A 5 49.73 -11.84 -24.19
C SER A 5 48.50 -11.06 -24.62
N VAL A 6 47.39 -11.78 -24.89
CA VAL A 6 46.11 -11.18 -25.17
C VAL A 6 45.46 -10.84 -23.81
N LEU A 7 45.41 -9.56 -23.50
CA LEU A 7 44.71 -9.02 -22.34
C LEU A 7 43.20 -8.96 -22.66
N LEU A 8 42.44 -9.93 -22.16
CA LEU A 8 40.98 -9.97 -22.29
C LEU A 8 40.36 -9.01 -21.29
N LEU A 9 39.96 -7.84 -21.76
CA LEU A 9 39.24 -6.84 -20.93
C LEU A 9 37.79 -7.29 -20.76
N LEU A 10 37.45 -7.84 -19.60
CA LEU A 10 36.09 -8.21 -19.23
C LEU A 10 35.33 -6.92 -18.85
N LEU A 11 34.54 -6.39 -19.78
CA LEU A 11 33.69 -5.24 -19.55
C LEU A 11 32.45 -5.71 -18.73
N VAL A 12 32.51 -5.59 -17.40
CA VAL A 12 31.36 -5.84 -16.54
C VAL A 12 30.39 -4.67 -16.70
N PHE A 13 29.34 -4.88 -17.50
CA PHE A 13 28.19 -3.96 -17.54
C PHE A 13 27.40 -4.08 -16.22
N LEU A 14 27.70 -3.19 -15.27
CA LEU A 14 26.85 -2.97 -14.11
C LEU A 14 25.54 -2.34 -14.60
N PHE A 15 24.54 -3.18 -14.87
CA PHE A 15 23.18 -2.72 -14.98
C PHE A 15 22.78 -2.21 -13.58
N SER A 16 22.86 -0.89 -13.39
CA SER A 16 22.20 -0.22 -12.26
C SER A 16 20.70 -0.40 -12.48
N ILE A 17 20.11 -1.42 -11.87
CA ILE A 17 18.67 -1.51 -11.70
C ILE A 17 18.32 -0.32 -10.81
N LYS A 18 17.90 0.79 -11.42
CA LYS A 18 17.20 1.85 -10.70
C LYS A 18 15.91 1.20 -10.21
N GLY A 19 15.91 0.71 -8.99
CA GLY A 19 14.67 0.42 -8.29
C GLY A 19 13.86 1.71 -8.34
N ASN A 20 12.79 1.74 -9.13
CA ASN A 20 11.82 2.82 -9.06
C ASN A 20 11.30 2.79 -7.64
N ALA A 21 11.76 3.72 -6.81
CA ALA A 21 11.12 3.98 -5.54
C ALA A 21 9.66 4.32 -5.90
N GLN A 22 8.75 3.44 -5.53
CA GLN A 22 7.33 3.62 -5.83
C GLN A 22 6.88 4.91 -5.18
N GLU A 23 6.52 5.87 -6.00
CA GLU A 23 6.12 7.20 -5.58
C GLU A 23 4.70 7.16 -5.01
N VAL A 24 4.43 7.95 -3.97
CA VAL A 24 3.05 8.21 -3.51
C VAL A 24 2.51 9.32 -4.36
N LEU A 25 1.47 9.02 -5.15
CA LEU A 25 0.81 9.98 -6.02
C LEU A 25 -0.26 10.77 -5.27
N HIS A 26 -0.56 11.96 -5.77
CA HIS A 26 -1.60 12.82 -5.22
C HIS A 26 -2.49 13.37 -6.32
N LEU A 27 -3.79 13.42 -6.07
CA LEU A 27 -4.77 14.17 -6.84
C LEU A 27 -5.01 15.52 -6.19
N ASP A 28 -5.33 16.52 -7.01
CA ASP A 28 -5.88 17.77 -6.48
C ASP A 28 -7.24 17.51 -5.82
N GLN A 29 -7.58 18.27 -4.77
CA GLN A 29 -8.81 18.04 -3.99
C GLN A 29 -10.08 18.03 -4.86
N ALA A 30 -10.13 18.88 -5.90
CA ALA A 30 -11.26 18.98 -6.83
C ALA A 30 -11.33 17.83 -7.85
N GLN A 31 -10.24 17.06 -8.05
CA GLN A 31 -10.25 15.96 -8.99
C GLN A 31 -11.07 14.78 -8.45
N PRO A 32 -11.94 14.19 -9.29
CA PRO A 32 -12.64 12.96 -8.92
C PRO A 32 -11.66 11.79 -8.81
N ALA A 33 -12.09 10.71 -8.17
CA ALA A 33 -11.38 9.44 -8.23
C ALA A 33 -11.27 8.94 -9.68
N GLY A 34 -10.20 8.23 -10.01
CA GLY A 34 -10.01 7.58 -11.30
C GLY A 34 -11.04 6.47 -11.53
N ASN A 35 -11.24 6.15 -12.80
CA ASN A 35 -11.98 4.96 -13.18
C ASN A 35 -11.14 3.72 -12.88
N GLY A 36 -11.77 2.66 -12.37
CA GLY A 36 -11.13 1.40 -12.06
C GLY A 36 -12.16 0.38 -11.61
N SER A 37 -11.86 -0.89 -11.77
CA SER A 37 -12.69 -1.97 -11.25
C SER A 37 -12.06 -2.56 -10.00
N ILE A 38 -12.92 -2.94 -9.04
CA ILE A 38 -12.48 -3.63 -7.83
C ILE A 38 -11.77 -4.95 -8.14
N GLN A 39 -12.08 -5.58 -9.29
CA GLN A 39 -11.45 -6.81 -9.74
C GLN A 39 -9.95 -6.62 -10.07
N GLU A 40 -9.53 -5.41 -10.41
CA GLU A 40 -8.12 -5.10 -10.64
C GLU A 40 -7.27 -5.19 -9.36
N LEU A 41 -7.91 -5.25 -8.20
CA LEU A 41 -7.28 -5.29 -6.87
C LEU A 41 -7.37 -6.66 -6.20
N ASP A 42 -7.88 -7.70 -6.88
CA ASP A 42 -8.06 -9.04 -6.34
C ASP A 42 -6.76 -9.65 -5.77
N TRP A 43 -5.62 -9.25 -6.34
CA TRP A 43 -4.30 -9.68 -5.92
C TRP A 43 -3.93 -9.23 -4.49
N LEU A 44 -4.64 -8.23 -3.94
CA LEU A 44 -4.43 -7.75 -2.58
C LEU A 44 -5.04 -8.70 -1.53
N ALA A 45 -6.05 -9.51 -1.95
CA ALA A 45 -6.72 -10.45 -1.05
C ALA A 45 -5.73 -11.41 -0.37
N GLY A 46 -5.85 -11.53 0.95
CA GLY A 46 -4.99 -12.37 1.76
C GLY A 46 -4.70 -11.79 3.14
N TYR A 47 -3.93 -12.52 3.92
CA TYR A 47 -3.47 -12.12 5.24
C TYR A 47 -1.99 -11.76 5.19
N TRP A 48 -1.65 -10.60 5.69
CA TRP A 48 -0.34 -9.97 5.59
C TRP A 48 0.15 -9.55 6.98
N ILE A 49 1.39 -9.87 7.32
CA ILE A 49 2.01 -9.52 8.61
C ILE A 49 3.38 -8.90 8.35
N GLY A 50 3.71 -7.88 9.10
CA GLY A 50 5.01 -7.24 9.01
C GLY A 50 5.17 -6.03 9.91
N THR A 51 5.84 -5.00 9.43
CA THR A 51 6.18 -3.82 10.23
C THR A 51 5.88 -2.52 9.48
N GLY A 52 5.59 -1.47 10.25
CA GLY A 52 5.41 -0.09 9.82
C GLY A 52 5.22 0.80 11.05
N LEU A 53 5.35 2.10 10.94
CA LEU A 53 5.20 3.06 12.05
C LEU A 53 6.06 2.74 13.28
N GLY A 54 7.14 1.95 13.10
CA GLY A 54 8.00 1.53 14.20
C GLY A 54 7.50 0.36 15.04
N GLY A 55 6.39 -0.30 14.64
CA GLY A 55 5.82 -1.46 15.33
C GLY A 55 5.42 -2.58 14.39
N ASP A 56 4.69 -3.56 14.93
CA ASP A 56 4.16 -4.69 14.18
C ASP A 56 2.81 -4.35 13.56
N CYS A 57 2.58 -4.86 12.35
CA CYS A 57 1.35 -4.62 11.58
C CYS A 57 0.77 -5.90 11.04
N GLU A 58 -0.54 -5.96 11.01
CA GLU A 58 -1.30 -7.01 10.33
C GLU A 58 -2.36 -6.38 9.43
N GLU A 59 -2.55 -6.94 8.25
CA GLU A 59 -3.56 -6.52 7.29
C GLU A 59 -4.24 -7.73 6.69
N LEU A 60 -5.56 -7.74 6.67
CA LEU A 60 -6.38 -8.79 6.05
C LEU A 60 -7.30 -8.16 5.01
N TRP A 61 -7.31 -8.71 3.80
CA TRP A 61 -8.25 -8.35 2.76
C TRP A 61 -9.07 -9.56 2.33
N LEU A 62 -10.39 -9.42 2.33
CA LEU A 62 -11.31 -10.39 1.72
C LEU A 62 -11.28 -10.24 0.18
N PRO A 63 -11.52 -11.34 -0.57
CA PRO A 63 -11.65 -11.26 -2.02
C PRO A 63 -12.76 -10.29 -2.47
N PRO A 64 -12.67 -9.73 -3.69
CA PRO A 64 -13.73 -8.90 -4.26
C PRO A 64 -15.09 -9.58 -4.25
N MET A 65 -16.12 -8.87 -3.81
CA MET A 65 -17.52 -9.27 -3.83
C MET A 65 -18.39 -8.01 -3.98
N ASP A 66 -19.36 -8.05 -4.88
CA ASP A 66 -20.33 -6.97 -5.10
C ASP A 66 -19.68 -5.56 -5.17
N ASN A 67 -18.79 -5.37 -6.13
CA ASN A 67 -18.09 -4.12 -6.36
C ASN A 67 -17.32 -3.57 -5.13
N SER A 68 -16.93 -4.45 -4.20
CA SER A 68 -16.21 -4.05 -3.00
C SER A 68 -15.18 -5.06 -2.53
N MET A 69 -14.19 -4.59 -1.77
CA MET A 69 -13.31 -5.40 -0.93
C MET A 69 -13.30 -4.82 0.48
N ILE A 70 -13.40 -5.70 1.46
CA ILE A 70 -13.31 -5.34 2.87
C ILE A 70 -11.96 -5.77 3.42
N GLY A 71 -11.31 -4.89 4.16
CA GLY A 71 -10.08 -5.16 4.85
C GLY A 71 -10.10 -4.69 6.30
N THR A 72 -9.17 -5.20 7.07
CA THR A 72 -8.88 -4.75 8.43
C THR A 72 -7.38 -4.60 8.61
N PHE A 73 -6.98 -3.64 9.44
CA PHE A 73 -5.60 -3.41 9.83
C PHE A 73 -5.49 -3.36 11.35
N ARG A 74 -4.37 -3.84 11.90
CA ARG A 74 -3.99 -3.69 13.31
C ARG A 74 -2.57 -3.17 13.42
N PHE A 75 -2.38 -2.20 14.30
CA PHE A 75 -1.06 -1.72 14.69
C PHE A 75 -0.77 -2.06 16.14
N ILE A 76 0.36 -2.75 16.35
CA ILE A 76 0.82 -3.24 17.64
C ILE A 76 2.17 -2.62 17.96
N MET A 77 2.32 -2.05 19.13
CA MET A 77 3.59 -1.53 19.62
C MET A 77 3.88 -2.11 21.01
N GLU A 78 5.08 -2.64 21.20
CA GLU A 78 5.51 -3.27 22.46
C GLU A 78 4.56 -4.38 22.95
N GLY A 79 3.92 -5.09 21.99
CA GLY A 79 2.97 -6.17 22.28
C GLY A 79 1.55 -5.72 22.61
N GLU A 80 1.25 -4.43 22.57
CA GLU A 80 -0.08 -3.88 22.81
C GLU A 80 -0.73 -3.37 21.52
N LEU A 81 -2.04 -3.64 21.36
CA LEU A 81 -2.85 -3.05 20.29
C LEU A 81 -2.99 -1.56 20.54
N ILE A 82 -2.49 -0.74 19.60
CA ILE A 82 -2.60 0.72 19.66
C ILE A 82 -3.87 1.19 18.97
N PHE A 83 -4.09 0.75 17.72
CA PHE A 83 -5.32 1.01 16.97
C PHE A 83 -5.59 -0.09 15.95
N SER A 84 -6.80 -0.08 15.43
CA SER A 84 -7.22 -0.92 14.31
C SER A 84 -8.02 -0.10 13.31
N GLU A 85 -8.12 -0.63 12.08
CA GLU A 85 -8.88 -0.01 11.01
C GLU A 85 -9.89 -1.00 10.42
N TYR A 86 -11.03 -0.46 10.03
CA TYR A 86 -11.92 -1.06 9.06
C TYR A 86 -11.74 -0.34 7.73
N MET A 87 -11.42 -1.09 6.72
CA MET A 87 -11.09 -0.60 5.38
C MET A 87 -12.11 -1.09 4.36
N HIS A 88 -12.57 -0.21 3.50
CA HIS A 88 -13.54 -0.51 2.47
C HIS A 88 -13.10 0.07 1.14
N MET A 89 -12.60 -0.77 0.24
CA MET A 89 -12.44 -0.43 -1.17
C MET A 89 -13.77 -0.62 -1.86
N ILE A 90 -14.28 0.42 -2.53
CA ILE A 90 -15.59 0.41 -3.15
C ILE A 90 -15.55 1.04 -4.54
N GLU A 91 -16.22 0.38 -5.48
CA GLU A 91 -16.48 0.89 -6.82
C GLU A 91 -17.91 1.45 -6.89
N GLU A 92 -18.02 2.76 -7.07
CA GLU A 92 -19.28 3.50 -7.19
C GLU A 92 -19.26 4.29 -8.51
N ASP A 93 -20.22 4.07 -9.39
CA ASP A 93 -20.32 4.71 -10.70
C ASP A 93 -19.04 4.59 -11.56
N GLY A 94 -18.38 3.41 -11.52
CA GLY A 94 -17.14 3.10 -12.23
C GLY A 94 -15.90 3.81 -11.67
N ARG A 95 -16.01 4.41 -10.48
CA ARG A 95 -14.91 5.05 -9.76
C ARG A 95 -14.59 4.30 -8.49
N LEU A 96 -13.30 4.15 -8.23
CA LEU A 96 -12.81 3.39 -7.09
C LEU A 96 -12.29 4.31 -5.99
N SER A 97 -12.56 3.99 -4.75
CA SER A 97 -12.02 4.67 -3.58
C SER A 97 -11.75 3.69 -2.44
N LEU A 98 -10.79 4.03 -1.59
CA LEU A 98 -10.55 3.36 -0.32
C LEU A 98 -11.07 4.28 0.79
N LYS A 99 -11.98 3.78 1.59
CA LYS A 99 -12.56 4.45 2.78
C LYS A 99 -12.09 3.72 4.03
N ILE A 100 -11.60 4.46 5.02
CA ILE A 100 -11.05 3.89 6.26
C ILE A 100 -11.74 4.54 7.46
N LYS A 101 -12.04 3.72 8.47
CA LYS A 101 -12.33 4.15 9.84
C LYS A 101 -11.31 3.57 10.80
N HIS A 102 -10.78 4.43 11.65
CA HIS A 102 -9.84 4.06 12.69
C HIS A 102 -10.55 3.87 14.03
N PHE A 103 -10.05 2.94 14.82
CA PHE A 103 -10.61 2.64 16.13
C PHE A 103 -9.49 2.51 17.17
N ASN A 104 -9.68 3.14 18.31
CA ASN A 104 -8.90 2.86 19.50
C ASN A 104 -9.13 1.41 19.97
N ARG A 105 -8.31 0.94 20.90
CA ARG A 105 -8.43 -0.39 21.50
C ARG A 105 -9.82 -0.67 22.12
N ASP A 106 -10.52 0.35 22.60
CA ASP A 106 -11.86 0.27 23.18
C ASP A 106 -13.00 0.39 22.15
N LEU A 107 -12.64 0.38 20.85
CA LEU A 107 -13.53 0.55 19.71
C LEU A 107 -14.16 1.95 19.59
N THR A 108 -13.63 2.95 20.28
CA THR A 108 -13.97 4.34 20.01
C THR A 108 -13.38 4.75 18.66
N ALA A 109 -14.21 5.17 17.72
CA ALA A 109 -13.76 5.63 16.41
C ALA A 109 -13.05 7.00 16.51
N TRP A 110 -12.08 7.23 15.62
CA TRP A 110 -11.42 8.54 15.49
C TRP A 110 -12.27 9.52 14.67
N GLU A 111 -12.92 9.01 13.62
CA GLU A 111 -13.79 9.79 12.76
C GLU A 111 -15.22 9.77 13.31
N GLU A 112 -15.94 10.86 13.12
CA GLU A 112 -17.37 10.94 13.39
C GLU A 112 -18.15 9.89 12.57
N LYS A 113 -19.38 9.58 13.00
CA LYS A 113 -20.18 8.50 12.41
C LYS A 113 -20.28 8.57 10.88
N GLU A 114 -20.47 9.77 10.34
CA GLU A 114 -20.68 9.99 8.90
C GLU A 114 -19.38 10.32 8.14
N ASP A 115 -18.24 10.43 8.84
CA ASP A 115 -16.95 10.81 8.25
C ASP A 115 -16.06 9.57 8.03
N TRP A 116 -15.18 9.65 7.03
CA TRP A 116 -14.23 8.62 6.63
C TRP A 116 -12.92 9.27 6.22
N THR A 117 -11.80 8.61 6.49
CA THR A 117 -10.57 8.91 5.77
C THR A 117 -10.67 8.29 4.38
N VAL A 118 -10.58 9.12 3.34
CA VAL A 118 -10.83 8.69 1.95
C VAL A 118 -9.60 8.88 1.09
N PHE A 119 -9.17 7.80 0.43
CA PHE A 119 -8.14 7.81 -0.59
C PHE A 119 -8.77 7.56 -1.96
N LYS A 120 -8.75 8.56 -2.83
CA LYS A 120 -9.28 8.48 -4.19
C LYS A 120 -8.34 7.66 -5.07
N PHE A 121 -8.87 6.69 -5.80
CA PHE A 121 -8.09 5.88 -6.74
C PHE A 121 -7.53 6.75 -7.88
N ILE A 122 -6.35 6.40 -8.36
CA ILE A 122 -5.67 7.05 -9.48
C ILE A 122 -5.54 6.07 -10.65
N LYS A 123 -4.87 4.93 -10.42
CA LYS A 123 -4.60 3.90 -11.43
C LYS A 123 -4.07 2.61 -10.82
N THR A 124 -4.06 1.55 -11.62
CA THR A 124 -3.24 0.34 -11.39
C THR A 124 -2.14 0.22 -12.44
N GLU A 125 -1.03 -0.38 -12.07
CA GLU A 125 0.07 -0.81 -12.96
C GLU A 125 0.58 -2.17 -12.50
N GLY A 126 0.17 -3.24 -13.16
CA GLY A 126 0.44 -4.61 -12.71
C GLY A 126 -0.14 -4.84 -11.31
N GLN A 127 0.69 -5.31 -10.37
CA GLN A 127 0.30 -5.47 -8.96
C GLN A 127 0.68 -4.23 -8.11
N THR A 128 0.46 -3.05 -8.66
CA THR A 128 0.58 -1.77 -7.97
C THR A 128 -0.71 -0.99 -8.12
N ALA A 129 -1.30 -0.58 -7.01
CA ALA A 129 -2.47 0.28 -6.96
C ALA A 129 -2.11 1.62 -6.33
N TYR A 130 -2.37 2.70 -7.07
CA TYR A 130 -2.13 4.06 -6.64
C TYR A 130 -3.45 4.72 -6.26
N PHE A 131 -3.52 5.17 -5.02
CA PHE A 131 -4.55 6.07 -4.52
C PHE A 131 -3.91 7.40 -4.15
N SER A 132 -4.67 8.46 -4.12
CA SER A 132 -4.17 9.78 -3.69
C SER A 132 -3.74 9.74 -2.23
N GLY A 133 -2.44 9.69 -1.99
CA GLY A 133 -1.85 9.64 -0.66
C GLY A 133 -1.44 8.25 -0.16
N ILE A 134 -1.81 7.16 -0.84
CA ILE A 134 -1.40 5.80 -0.48
C ILE A 134 -1.14 4.94 -1.72
N THR A 135 -0.13 4.08 -1.65
CA THR A 135 0.22 3.14 -2.74
C THR A 135 0.39 1.75 -2.15
N PHE A 136 -0.24 0.76 -2.79
CA PHE A 136 -0.05 -0.67 -2.50
C PHE A 136 0.77 -1.29 -3.63
N HIS A 137 1.77 -2.09 -3.28
CA HIS A 137 2.54 -2.85 -4.25
C HIS A 137 2.79 -4.26 -3.75
N ARG A 138 2.44 -5.24 -4.58
CA ARG A 138 2.74 -6.64 -4.29
C ARG A 138 3.82 -7.18 -5.22
N ALA A 139 4.80 -7.87 -4.63
CA ALA A 139 5.82 -8.64 -5.35
C ALA A 139 5.89 -10.05 -4.73
N GLY A 140 5.23 -11.00 -5.38
CA GLY A 140 5.12 -12.38 -4.86
C GLY A 140 4.36 -12.42 -3.53
N ASP A 141 5.05 -12.82 -2.45
CA ASP A 141 4.50 -12.89 -1.10
C ASP A 141 4.84 -11.67 -0.24
N GLU A 142 5.34 -10.62 -0.84
CA GLU A 142 5.61 -9.34 -0.18
C GLU A 142 4.59 -8.29 -0.61
N LEU A 143 4.04 -7.55 0.37
CA LEU A 143 3.20 -6.39 0.18
C LEU A 143 3.90 -5.18 0.79
N MET A 144 4.13 -4.16 -0.02
CA MET A 144 4.65 -2.88 0.39
C MET A 144 3.55 -1.83 0.30
N ILE A 145 3.32 -1.10 1.38
CA ILE A 145 2.37 0.00 1.41
C ILE A 145 3.14 1.27 1.72
N ARG A 146 2.91 2.34 0.97
CA ARG A 146 3.47 3.66 1.23
C ARG A 146 2.36 4.67 1.46
N LEU A 147 2.40 5.32 2.60
CA LEU A 147 1.42 6.27 3.06
C LEU A 147 2.05 7.65 3.19
N ALA A 148 1.51 8.65 2.49
CA ALA A 148 1.87 10.04 2.72
C ALA A 148 1.26 10.53 4.03
N MET A 149 2.11 11.05 4.89
CA MET A 149 1.72 11.60 6.18
C MET A 149 2.06 13.09 6.26
N THR A 150 1.26 13.81 7.03
CA THR A 150 1.57 15.21 7.38
C THR A 150 1.43 15.34 8.88
N ASN A 151 2.53 15.62 9.55
CA ASN A 151 2.55 15.86 10.99
C ASN A 151 3.14 17.25 11.24
N GLU A 152 2.39 18.12 11.93
CA GLU A 152 2.78 19.50 12.22
C GLU A 152 3.24 20.29 10.98
N GLY A 153 2.58 20.05 9.83
CA GLY A 153 2.93 20.66 8.54
C GLY A 153 4.14 20.06 7.83
N LYS A 154 4.85 19.11 8.44
CA LYS A 154 5.97 18.39 7.82
C LYS A 154 5.45 17.15 7.10
N LYS A 155 5.74 17.07 5.80
CA LYS A 155 5.41 15.90 4.98
C LYS A 155 6.45 14.80 5.12
N SER A 156 5.99 13.57 5.23
CA SER A 156 6.81 12.35 5.23
C SER A 156 6.08 11.24 4.48
N THR A 157 6.79 10.17 4.16
CA THR A 157 6.19 8.93 3.65
C THR A 157 6.54 7.83 4.63
N GLU A 158 5.52 7.13 5.09
CA GLU A 158 5.68 5.93 5.90
C GLU A 158 5.63 4.71 5.01
N GLU A 159 6.43 3.70 5.32
CA GLU A 159 6.51 2.47 4.56
C GLU A 159 6.21 1.27 5.46
N PHE A 160 5.20 0.48 5.05
CA PHE A 160 4.86 -0.78 5.67
C PHE A 160 5.39 -1.90 4.79
N ARG A 161 6.05 -2.90 5.40
CA ARG A 161 6.58 -4.08 4.74
C ARG A 161 5.96 -5.32 5.34
N LEU A 162 5.08 -5.94 4.58
CA LEU A 162 4.31 -7.08 5.03
C LEU A 162 4.63 -8.32 4.18
N LYS A 163 4.49 -9.49 4.78
CA LYS A 163 4.59 -10.79 4.10
C LYS A 163 3.30 -11.57 4.23
N ARG A 164 2.95 -12.26 3.17
CA ARG A 164 1.78 -13.14 3.15
C ARG A 164 1.94 -14.26 4.18
N LYS A 165 0.84 -14.56 4.85
CA LYS A 165 0.70 -15.67 5.79
C LYS A 165 -0.57 -16.45 5.49
N ASP A 166 -0.53 -17.73 5.78
CA ASP A 166 -1.72 -18.57 5.85
C ASP A 166 -2.47 -18.28 7.15
N LEU A 167 -3.81 -18.26 7.08
CA LEU A 167 -4.70 -18.11 8.25
C LEU A 167 -4.88 -19.46 8.93
#